data_928fcd9ce4a09c911c075dad74c1618e
#
_entry.id   928fcd9ce4a09c911c075dad74c1618e
#
_cell.length_a   1.000
_cell.length_b   1.000
_cell.length_c   1.000
_cell.angle_alpha   90.00
_cell.angle_beta   90.00
_cell.angle_gamma   90.00
#
_symmetry.space_group_name_H-M   'P 1'
#
loop_
_entity.id
_entity.type
_entity.pdbx_description
1 polymer ?
#
loop_
_entity_poly.entity_id
_entity_poly.type
_entity_poly.pdbx_seq_one_letter_code
_entity_poly.pdbx_strand_id
1 'polypeptide(L)'
;MKCKTVISKLLVLVFTFSLIISASSGNKVYADAFKVVTLGADLTNEQKEEMLKYFGVTRKEANVMEVNKEEEDKYLAGVATRKQIGTKSISCAYVEPTDKGGLNISTHNIYWVTENMIRNALITAGVENANVKVGAPFNVSGTAALTGILKGFESSKGGKKIDEEKKKVANEEMVVTGNLGEKIGQDEAANLINEVKKEVVKEKPKTEKEIKNIVKDATNNYGYKLSDEDMQKITALMDKINGLDLDFKQIKDQLNQVSNKLKDVVTSEEAKGFFSKLWEGIKDFFDNIFSSNKEEKTTSYNVTKVQNITYNKLRI
;
A
#
# COMPACT_ATOMS: atom_id res chain seq x y z
N MET A 1 23.93 -46.58 -57.45
CA MET A 1 22.59 -46.58 -56.85
C MET A 1 22.55 -46.59 -55.32
N LYS A 2 23.59 -47.07 -54.61
CA LYS A 2 23.56 -47.13 -53.10
C LYS A 2 23.69 -45.77 -52.38
N CYS A 3 24.32 -44.73 -53.00
CA CYS A 3 24.52 -43.43 -52.38
C CYS A 3 23.24 -42.57 -52.25
N LYS A 4 22.32 -42.61 -53.23
CA LYS A 4 21.04 -41.86 -53.22
C LYS A 4 20.08 -42.36 -52.12
N THR A 5 20.12 -43.66 -51.81
CA THR A 5 19.23 -44.24 -50.78
C THR A 5 19.70 -43.91 -49.35
N VAL A 6 20.99 -43.71 -49.14
CA VAL A 6 21.55 -43.32 -47.84
C VAL A 6 21.26 -41.84 -47.56
N ILE A 7 21.39 -40.96 -48.56
CA ILE A 7 21.07 -39.53 -48.43
C ILE A 7 19.59 -39.31 -48.14
N SER A 8 18.69 -40.06 -48.82
CA SER A 8 17.25 -40.00 -48.57
C SER A 8 16.88 -40.44 -47.14
N LYS A 9 17.47 -41.50 -46.61
CA LYS A 9 17.24 -41.95 -45.24
C LYS A 9 17.78 -40.99 -44.21
N LEU A 10 18.92 -40.35 -44.47
CA LEU A 10 19.50 -39.30 -43.60
C LEU A 10 18.63 -38.04 -43.55
N LEU A 11 18.08 -37.62 -44.69
CA LEU A 11 17.20 -36.48 -44.81
C LEU A 11 15.87 -36.70 -44.06
N VAL A 12 15.28 -37.91 -44.11
CA VAL A 12 14.09 -38.27 -43.36
C VAL A 12 14.37 -38.29 -41.86
N LEU A 13 15.55 -38.76 -41.41
CA LEU A 13 15.93 -38.81 -40.00
C LEU A 13 16.13 -37.39 -39.43
N VAL A 14 16.71 -36.45 -40.20
CA VAL A 14 16.90 -35.05 -39.78
C VAL A 14 15.57 -34.34 -39.70
N PHE A 15 14.62 -34.63 -40.63
CA PHE A 15 13.27 -34.00 -40.63
C PHE A 15 12.41 -34.51 -39.47
N THR A 16 12.48 -35.80 -39.13
CA THR A 16 11.77 -36.35 -37.96
C THR A 16 12.34 -35.85 -36.63
N PHE A 17 13.68 -35.65 -36.54
CA PHE A 17 14.31 -35.08 -35.33
C PHE A 17 13.95 -33.61 -35.15
N SER A 18 13.84 -32.82 -36.23
CA SER A 18 13.40 -31.44 -36.19
C SER A 18 11.92 -31.30 -35.75
N LEU A 19 11.05 -32.23 -36.09
CA LEU A 19 9.66 -32.26 -35.69
C LEU A 19 9.48 -32.60 -34.20
N ILE A 20 10.35 -33.43 -33.62
CA ILE A 20 10.30 -33.79 -32.20
C ILE A 20 10.79 -32.66 -31.32
N ILE A 21 11.77 -31.82 -31.78
CA ILE A 21 12.23 -30.66 -31.05
C ILE A 21 11.15 -29.55 -31.00
N SER A 22 10.30 -29.46 -32.03
CA SER A 22 9.20 -28.47 -32.06
C SER A 22 8.03 -28.82 -31.15
N ALA A 23 7.89 -30.09 -30.71
CA ALA A 23 6.80 -30.54 -29.84
C ALA A 23 7.12 -30.38 -28.34
N SER A 24 8.36 -30.10 -27.97
CA SER A 24 8.74 -29.88 -26.55
C SER A 24 8.79 -28.41 -26.12
N SER A 25 8.34 -27.46 -26.97
CA SER A 25 8.16 -26.04 -26.60
C SER A 25 6.79 -25.81 -25.98
N GLY A 26 6.33 -26.75 -25.16
CA GLY A 26 5.15 -26.62 -24.34
C GLY A 26 5.42 -25.76 -23.13
N ASN A 27 4.86 -24.54 -23.10
CA ASN A 27 4.47 -23.81 -21.90
C ASN A 27 5.56 -23.22 -21.00
N LYS A 28 6.30 -22.25 -21.49
CA LYS A 28 6.92 -21.24 -20.63
C LYS A 28 6.53 -19.82 -21.10
N VAL A 29 5.24 -19.59 -21.34
CA VAL A 29 4.75 -18.26 -21.78
C VAL A 29 4.46 -17.33 -20.59
N TYR A 30 4.51 -17.81 -19.34
CA TYR A 30 4.05 -17.05 -18.19
C TYR A 30 5.13 -16.27 -17.42
N ALA A 31 6.42 -16.47 -17.70
CA ALA A 31 7.47 -15.75 -16.99
C ALA A 31 7.64 -14.28 -17.42
N ASP A 32 6.93 -13.84 -18.45
CA ASP A 32 7.06 -12.51 -19.07
C ASP A 32 5.75 -11.68 -19.03
N ALA A 33 4.75 -12.10 -18.27
CA ALA A 33 3.50 -11.39 -18.19
C ALA A 33 3.62 -10.14 -17.30
N PHE A 34 3.25 -8.98 -17.84
CA PHE A 34 3.10 -7.75 -17.03
C PHE A 34 1.98 -7.89 -15.99
N LYS A 35 0.90 -8.63 -16.34
CA LYS A 35 -0.27 -8.86 -15.51
C LYS A 35 -0.07 -10.09 -14.64
N VAL A 36 -0.19 -9.92 -13.34
CA VAL A 36 -0.17 -11.02 -12.37
C VAL A 36 -1.47 -11.03 -11.59
N VAL A 37 -2.04 -12.20 -11.41
CA VAL A 37 -3.18 -12.40 -10.49
C VAL A 37 -2.74 -13.34 -9.39
N THR A 38 -2.94 -12.93 -8.15
CA THR A 38 -2.80 -13.79 -6.99
C THR A 38 -4.19 -14.14 -6.47
N LEU A 39 -4.44 -15.41 -6.27
CA LEU A 39 -5.71 -15.96 -5.79
C LEU A 39 -5.51 -16.57 -4.40
N GLY A 40 -6.47 -16.35 -3.50
CA GLY A 40 -6.47 -17.02 -2.21
C GLY A 40 -6.52 -18.55 -2.40
N ALA A 41 -5.59 -19.28 -1.75
CA ALA A 41 -5.45 -20.72 -1.94
C ALA A 41 -6.69 -21.51 -1.48
N ASP A 42 -7.44 -20.98 -0.50
CA ASP A 42 -8.63 -21.63 0.05
C ASP A 42 -9.92 -21.37 -0.74
N LEU A 43 -9.82 -20.69 -1.89
CA LEU A 43 -10.94 -20.55 -2.83
C LEU A 43 -11.21 -21.85 -3.58
N THR A 44 -12.50 -22.15 -3.87
CA THR A 44 -12.85 -23.21 -4.81
C THR A 44 -12.42 -22.85 -6.23
N ASN A 45 -12.37 -23.83 -7.12
CA ASN A 45 -12.02 -23.58 -8.52
C ASN A 45 -13.02 -22.63 -9.19
N GLU A 46 -14.31 -22.74 -8.88
CA GLU A 46 -15.37 -21.88 -9.40
C GLU A 46 -15.15 -20.42 -8.93
N GLN A 47 -14.82 -20.22 -7.66
CA GLN A 47 -14.51 -18.90 -7.10
C GLN A 47 -13.24 -18.30 -7.72
N LYS A 48 -12.22 -19.13 -7.97
CA LYS A 48 -10.98 -18.68 -8.65
C LYS A 48 -11.28 -18.19 -10.08
N GLU A 49 -12.10 -18.92 -10.83
CA GLU A 49 -12.51 -18.51 -12.18
C GLU A 49 -13.41 -17.25 -12.17
N GLU A 50 -14.30 -17.12 -11.18
CA GLU A 50 -15.09 -15.91 -10.95
C GLU A 50 -14.18 -14.68 -10.74
N MET A 51 -13.15 -14.81 -9.92
CA MET A 51 -12.21 -13.72 -9.66
C MET A 51 -11.38 -13.36 -10.89
N LEU A 52 -10.96 -14.34 -11.69
CA LEU A 52 -10.29 -14.06 -12.97
C LEU A 52 -11.19 -13.27 -13.92
N LYS A 53 -12.47 -13.64 -14.01
CA LYS A 53 -13.48 -12.92 -14.80
C LYS A 53 -13.69 -11.50 -14.27
N TYR A 54 -13.77 -11.31 -12.94
CA TYR A 54 -13.88 -9.99 -12.32
C TYR A 54 -12.68 -9.11 -12.67
N PHE A 55 -11.47 -9.64 -12.63
CA PHE A 55 -10.25 -8.91 -12.99
C PHE A 55 -10.15 -8.64 -14.52
N GLY A 56 -10.95 -9.29 -15.33
CA GLY A 56 -10.97 -9.13 -16.79
C GLY A 56 -9.78 -9.80 -17.46
N VAL A 57 -9.31 -10.93 -16.96
CA VAL A 57 -8.20 -11.70 -17.51
C VAL A 57 -8.49 -13.21 -17.51
N THR A 58 -7.78 -13.90 -18.38
CA THR A 58 -7.75 -15.36 -18.42
C THR A 58 -6.41 -15.90 -17.93
N ARG A 59 -6.32 -17.18 -17.60
CA ARG A 59 -5.06 -17.86 -17.25
C ARG A 59 -4.00 -17.82 -18.36
N LYS A 60 -4.40 -17.47 -19.60
CA LYS A 60 -3.47 -17.32 -20.73
C LYS A 60 -2.88 -15.91 -20.83
N GLU A 61 -3.58 -14.91 -20.30
CA GLU A 61 -3.23 -13.50 -20.41
C GLU A 61 -2.50 -12.96 -19.18
N ALA A 62 -2.58 -13.67 -18.08
CA ALA A 62 -1.95 -13.27 -16.82
C ALA A 62 -1.15 -14.42 -16.20
N ASN A 63 -0.09 -14.10 -15.49
CA ASN A 63 0.56 -15.05 -14.59
C ASN A 63 -0.32 -15.22 -13.35
N VAL A 64 -0.90 -16.41 -13.18
CA VAL A 64 -1.81 -16.71 -12.07
C VAL A 64 -1.08 -17.51 -11.01
N MET A 65 -1.04 -16.98 -9.79
CA MET A 65 -0.38 -17.54 -8.63
C MET A 65 -1.38 -17.70 -7.49
N GLU A 66 -1.03 -18.50 -6.50
CA GLU A 66 -1.83 -18.63 -5.28
C GLU A 66 -1.07 -18.02 -4.08
N VAL A 67 -1.84 -17.52 -3.12
CA VAL A 67 -1.33 -17.08 -1.81
C VAL A 67 -1.96 -17.96 -0.76
N ASN A 68 -1.13 -18.62 0.03
CA ASN A 68 -1.57 -19.48 1.11
C ASN A 68 -1.45 -18.81 2.47
N LYS A 69 -1.95 -19.49 3.50
CA LYS A 69 -2.01 -18.96 4.85
C LYS A 69 -0.62 -18.76 5.47
N GLU A 70 0.34 -19.60 5.15
CA GLU A 70 1.70 -19.51 5.63
C GLU A 70 2.41 -18.26 5.10
N GLU A 71 2.15 -17.89 3.84
CA GLU A 71 2.69 -16.67 3.23
C GLU A 71 2.10 -15.41 3.88
N GLU A 72 0.81 -15.43 4.22
CA GLU A 72 0.15 -14.33 4.94
C GLU A 72 0.70 -14.21 6.38
N ASP A 73 0.76 -15.34 7.09
CA ASP A 73 1.22 -15.38 8.48
C ASP A 73 2.68 -14.92 8.61
N LYS A 74 3.52 -15.15 7.60
CA LYS A 74 4.91 -14.66 7.57
C LYS A 74 5.02 -13.15 7.85
N TYR A 75 4.08 -12.34 7.34
CA TYR A 75 4.11 -10.89 7.46
C TYR A 75 3.14 -10.34 8.50
N LEU A 76 2.10 -11.09 8.85
CA LEU A 76 1.01 -10.63 9.72
C LEU A 76 1.08 -11.21 11.13
N ALA A 77 1.84 -12.31 11.35
CA ALA A 77 2.00 -12.88 12.68
C ALA A 77 2.69 -11.91 13.63
N GLY A 78 2.08 -11.70 14.80
CA GLY A 78 2.57 -10.74 15.80
C GLY A 78 2.16 -9.29 15.57
N VAL A 79 1.58 -8.97 14.40
CA VAL A 79 1.10 -7.62 14.03
C VAL A 79 -0.42 -7.57 14.06
N ALA A 80 -1.08 -8.56 13.45
CA ALA A 80 -2.53 -8.68 13.41
C ALA A 80 -3.03 -9.81 14.30
N THR A 81 -4.24 -9.67 14.85
CA THR A 81 -4.89 -10.72 15.63
C THR A 81 -5.39 -11.84 14.72
N ARG A 82 -5.54 -13.05 15.25
CA ARG A 82 -6.15 -14.17 14.50
C ARG A 82 -7.54 -13.87 13.98
N LYS A 83 -8.31 -13.03 14.66
CA LYS A 83 -9.63 -12.58 14.21
C LYS A 83 -9.53 -11.74 12.92
N GLN A 84 -8.52 -10.89 12.82
CA GLN A 84 -8.28 -10.02 11.66
C GLN A 84 -7.72 -10.81 10.47
N ILE A 85 -6.73 -11.66 10.72
CA ILE A 85 -6.09 -12.46 9.65
C ILE A 85 -7.05 -13.55 9.15
N GLY A 86 -7.93 -14.07 10.01
CA GLY A 86 -8.78 -15.21 9.71
C GLY A 86 -8.00 -16.54 9.64
N THR A 87 -8.67 -17.59 9.20
CA THR A 87 -8.14 -18.96 9.08
C THR A 87 -7.97 -19.43 7.65
N LYS A 88 -8.42 -18.62 6.68
CA LYS A 88 -8.42 -18.95 5.25
C LYS A 88 -7.84 -17.82 4.43
N SER A 89 -7.10 -18.16 3.39
CA SER A 89 -6.61 -17.24 2.38
C SER A 89 -7.66 -17.11 1.26
N ILE A 90 -8.39 -16.00 1.23
CA ILE A 90 -9.54 -15.76 0.35
C ILE A 90 -9.30 -14.58 -0.59
N SER A 91 -8.63 -13.51 -0.12
CA SER A 91 -8.42 -12.31 -0.90
C SER A 91 -7.60 -12.58 -2.16
N CYS A 92 -7.98 -11.91 -3.24
CA CYS A 92 -7.31 -11.97 -4.53
C CYS A 92 -6.80 -10.60 -4.92
N ALA A 93 -5.73 -10.54 -5.70
CA ALA A 93 -5.23 -9.31 -6.26
C ALA A 93 -4.84 -9.47 -7.72
N TYR A 94 -5.15 -8.45 -8.52
CA TYR A 94 -4.58 -8.21 -9.84
C TYR A 94 -3.55 -7.11 -9.71
N VAL A 95 -2.37 -7.31 -10.28
CA VAL A 95 -1.26 -6.37 -10.26
C VAL A 95 -0.66 -6.24 -11.65
N GLU A 96 -0.53 -5.02 -12.11
CA GLU A 96 0.11 -4.66 -13.36
C GLU A 96 1.01 -3.44 -13.13
N PRO A 97 2.34 -3.61 -13.03
CA PRO A 97 3.26 -2.49 -12.98
C PRO A 97 3.12 -1.61 -14.22
N THR A 98 3.26 -0.30 -14.03
CA THR A 98 3.20 0.69 -15.10
C THR A 98 4.42 1.60 -15.04
N ASP A 99 4.77 2.25 -16.16
CA ASP A 99 5.92 3.16 -16.21
C ASP A 99 5.62 4.51 -15.55
N LYS A 100 4.35 4.90 -15.46
CA LYS A 100 3.86 6.19 -14.93
C LYS A 100 2.41 6.09 -14.50
N GLY A 101 1.92 7.11 -13.80
CA GLY A 101 0.52 7.25 -13.42
C GLY A 101 0.26 7.00 -11.93
N GLY A 102 1.30 6.62 -11.17
CA GLY A 102 1.18 6.35 -9.75
C GLY A 102 0.45 5.05 -9.45
N LEU A 103 -0.13 4.96 -8.28
CA LEU A 103 -0.86 3.80 -7.81
C LEU A 103 -2.37 3.98 -8.08
N ASN A 104 -2.89 3.20 -9.02
CA ASN A 104 -4.31 3.14 -9.31
C ASN A 104 -4.90 1.88 -8.68
N ILE A 105 -5.69 2.05 -7.61
CA ILE A 105 -6.16 0.97 -6.75
C ILE A 105 -7.68 0.96 -6.74
N SER A 106 -8.27 -0.24 -6.78
CA SER A 106 -9.70 -0.47 -6.56
C SER A 106 -9.93 -1.71 -5.71
N THR A 107 -11.04 -1.72 -4.96
CA THR A 107 -11.44 -2.83 -4.10
C THR A 107 -12.84 -3.34 -4.43
N HIS A 108 -13.09 -4.64 -4.20
CA HIS A 108 -14.40 -5.29 -4.38
C HIS A 108 -14.62 -6.36 -3.33
N ASN A 109 -15.73 -6.28 -2.60
CA ASN A 109 -16.05 -7.18 -1.49
C ASN A 109 -14.97 -7.18 -0.38
N ILE A 110 -14.35 -6.03 -0.14
CA ILE A 110 -13.38 -5.81 0.94
C ILE A 110 -13.97 -4.75 1.88
N TYR A 111 -14.13 -5.08 3.16
CA TYR A 111 -14.84 -4.19 4.09
C TYR A 111 -13.94 -3.51 5.12
N TRP A 112 -12.73 -4.02 5.39
CA TRP A 112 -11.87 -3.48 6.45
C TRP A 112 -10.65 -2.73 5.89
N VAL A 113 -10.01 -3.25 4.84
CA VAL A 113 -8.90 -2.57 4.16
C VAL A 113 -9.43 -1.63 3.09
N THR A 114 -9.04 -0.35 3.11
CA THR A 114 -9.41 0.62 2.08
C THR A 114 -8.34 0.77 1.00
N GLU A 115 -8.71 1.39 -0.13
CA GLU A 115 -7.77 1.70 -1.21
C GLU A 115 -6.61 2.60 -0.73
N ASN A 116 -6.90 3.54 0.20
CA ASN A 116 -5.91 4.44 0.75
C ASN A 116 -4.94 3.74 1.71
N MET A 117 -5.42 2.76 2.49
CA MET A 117 -4.57 1.89 3.30
C MET A 117 -3.60 1.08 2.43
N ILE A 118 -4.10 0.47 1.34
CA ILE A 118 -3.27 -0.26 0.38
C ILE A 118 -2.25 0.67 -0.26
N ARG A 119 -2.67 1.86 -0.68
CA ARG A 119 -1.77 2.86 -1.29
C ARG A 119 -0.64 3.24 -0.36
N ASN A 120 -0.94 3.55 0.89
CA ASN A 120 0.05 3.87 1.92
C ASN A 120 1.06 2.75 2.09
N ALA A 121 0.60 1.50 2.23
CA ALA A 121 1.46 0.34 2.39
C ALA A 121 2.35 0.09 1.16
N LEU A 122 1.82 0.29 -0.06
CA LEU A 122 2.59 0.15 -1.29
C LEU A 122 3.68 1.22 -1.43
N ILE A 123 3.41 2.46 -1.00
CA ILE A 123 4.42 3.53 -0.93
C ILE A 123 5.55 3.11 0.02
N THR A 124 5.22 2.59 1.19
CA THR A 124 6.20 2.09 2.17
C THR A 124 7.00 0.92 1.62
N ALA A 125 6.37 0.04 0.83
CA ALA A 125 7.05 -1.04 0.13
C ALA A 125 7.95 -0.57 -1.04
N GLY A 126 7.86 0.70 -1.45
CA GLY A 126 8.63 1.27 -2.56
C GLY A 126 8.05 0.98 -3.94
N VAL A 127 6.74 0.69 -4.02
CA VAL A 127 6.02 0.55 -5.29
C VAL A 127 5.58 1.93 -5.78
N GLU A 128 6.06 2.33 -6.95
CA GLU A 128 5.81 3.67 -7.47
C GLU A 128 4.59 3.75 -8.39
N ASN A 129 4.49 2.81 -9.33
CA ASN A 129 3.46 2.85 -10.38
C ASN A 129 2.89 1.45 -10.60
N ALA A 130 1.59 1.29 -10.42
CA ALA A 130 0.88 0.04 -10.71
C ALA A 130 -0.63 0.24 -10.81
N ASN A 131 -1.28 -0.55 -11.64
CA ASN A 131 -2.71 -0.81 -11.55
C ASN A 131 -2.93 -2.01 -10.62
N VAL A 132 -3.72 -1.83 -9.58
CA VAL A 132 -4.01 -2.85 -8.57
C VAL A 132 -5.52 -2.97 -8.39
N LYS A 133 -6.05 -4.18 -8.54
CA LYS A 133 -7.43 -4.49 -8.13
C LYS A 133 -7.38 -5.54 -7.04
N VAL A 134 -8.09 -5.31 -5.96
CA VAL A 134 -8.21 -6.26 -4.85
C VAL A 134 -9.64 -6.71 -4.76
N GLY A 135 -9.88 -8.00 -4.56
CA GLY A 135 -11.24 -8.48 -4.45
C GLY A 135 -11.37 -9.86 -3.82
N ALA A 136 -12.61 -10.21 -3.56
CA ALA A 136 -12.99 -11.54 -3.12
C ALA A 136 -14.39 -11.89 -3.68
N PRO A 137 -14.77 -13.17 -3.78
CA PRO A 137 -16.10 -13.57 -4.27
C PRO A 137 -17.22 -13.20 -3.29
N PHE A 138 -16.88 -12.89 -2.05
CA PHE A 138 -17.79 -12.44 -0.98
C PHE A 138 -17.04 -11.51 -0.03
N ASN A 139 -17.77 -10.82 0.86
CA ASN A 139 -17.18 -9.84 1.78
C ASN A 139 -16.15 -10.45 2.74
N VAL A 140 -14.94 -9.92 2.72
CA VAL A 140 -13.81 -10.29 3.60
C VAL A 140 -13.10 -9.06 4.13
N SER A 141 -12.27 -9.23 5.18
CA SER A 141 -11.48 -8.11 5.75
C SER A 141 -10.48 -7.50 4.76
N GLY A 142 -9.84 -8.33 3.94
CA GLY A 142 -8.81 -7.90 3.00
C GLY A 142 -7.40 -7.86 3.57
N THR A 143 -7.17 -8.27 4.82
CA THR A 143 -5.85 -8.21 5.47
C THR A 143 -4.77 -8.96 4.72
N ALA A 144 -5.12 -10.08 4.08
CA ALA A 144 -4.20 -10.89 3.28
C ALA A 144 -3.87 -10.29 1.89
N ALA A 145 -4.64 -9.30 1.45
CA ALA A 145 -4.52 -8.74 0.11
C ALA A 145 -3.13 -8.18 -0.19
N LEU A 146 -2.51 -7.48 0.78
CA LEU A 146 -1.21 -6.86 0.58
C LEU A 146 -0.11 -7.89 0.29
N THR A 147 -0.12 -9.04 0.98
CA THR A 147 0.81 -10.14 0.67
C THR A 147 0.69 -10.59 -0.79
N GLY A 148 -0.55 -10.74 -1.27
CA GLY A 148 -0.83 -11.06 -2.67
C GLY A 148 -0.35 -9.99 -3.64
N ILE A 149 -0.59 -8.71 -3.35
CA ILE A 149 -0.16 -7.59 -4.18
C ILE A 149 1.37 -7.56 -4.30
N LEU A 150 2.09 -7.64 -3.18
CA LEU A 150 3.56 -7.58 -3.17
C LEU A 150 4.17 -8.79 -3.91
N LYS A 151 3.63 -9.99 -3.69
CA LYS A 151 4.02 -11.21 -4.43
C LYS A 151 3.75 -11.06 -5.92
N GLY A 152 2.59 -10.55 -6.30
CA GLY A 152 2.21 -10.30 -7.69
C GLY A 152 3.12 -9.28 -8.36
N PHE A 153 3.42 -8.18 -7.67
CA PHE A 153 4.32 -7.14 -8.18
C PHE A 153 5.72 -7.69 -8.46
N GLU A 154 6.34 -8.40 -7.51
CA GLU A 154 7.66 -9.01 -7.68
C GLU A 154 7.71 -10.05 -8.79
N SER A 155 6.59 -10.71 -9.07
CA SER A 155 6.48 -11.78 -10.08
C SER A 155 6.10 -11.28 -11.46
N SER A 156 5.82 -9.97 -11.60
CA SER A 156 5.45 -9.36 -12.87
C SER A 156 6.66 -8.90 -13.67
N LYS A 157 6.53 -8.88 -14.99
CA LYS A 157 7.52 -8.21 -15.86
C LYS A 157 7.45 -6.70 -15.60
N GLY A 158 8.53 -6.09 -15.21
CA GLY A 158 8.59 -4.68 -14.79
C GLY A 158 8.46 -4.48 -13.28
N GLY A 159 8.05 -5.48 -12.52
CA GLY A 159 8.14 -5.49 -11.06
C GLY A 159 9.59 -5.65 -10.60
N LYS A 160 9.93 -4.95 -9.52
CA LYS A 160 11.25 -5.08 -8.87
C LYS A 160 11.10 -5.90 -7.60
N LYS A 161 12.15 -6.61 -7.21
CA LYS A 161 12.19 -7.27 -5.91
C LYS A 161 12.08 -6.22 -4.80
N ILE A 162 11.18 -6.46 -3.87
CA ILE A 162 10.93 -5.58 -2.72
C ILE A 162 11.75 -6.10 -1.53
N ASP A 163 12.37 -5.20 -0.81
CA ASP A 163 13.11 -5.55 0.40
C ASP A 163 12.19 -6.19 1.45
N GLU A 164 12.66 -7.23 2.15
CA GLU A 164 11.83 -7.98 3.11
C GLU A 164 11.40 -7.13 4.30
N GLU A 165 12.24 -6.19 4.77
CA GLU A 165 11.87 -5.29 5.85
C GLU A 165 10.80 -4.30 5.40
N LYS A 166 10.90 -3.77 4.18
CA LYS A 166 9.85 -2.93 3.59
C LYS A 166 8.51 -3.67 3.49
N LYS A 167 8.52 -4.97 3.12
CA LYS A 167 7.30 -5.78 3.09
C LYS A 167 6.68 -5.93 4.48
N LYS A 168 7.50 -6.20 5.51
CA LYS A 168 7.02 -6.34 6.88
C LYS A 168 6.42 -5.03 7.39
N VAL A 169 7.15 -3.92 7.25
CA VAL A 169 6.70 -2.61 7.72
C VAL A 169 5.45 -2.16 6.97
N ALA A 170 5.33 -2.41 5.67
CA ALA A 170 4.13 -2.12 4.89
C ALA A 170 2.90 -2.91 5.37
N ASN A 171 3.06 -4.20 5.71
CA ASN A 171 1.99 -5.01 6.29
C ASN A 171 1.61 -4.53 7.70
N GLU A 172 2.59 -4.17 8.53
CA GLU A 172 2.36 -3.59 9.85
C GLU A 172 1.62 -2.26 9.75
N GLU A 173 2.00 -1.38 8.82
CA GLU A 173 1.33 -0.11 8.56
C GLU A 173 -0.14 -0.34 8.23
N MET A 174 -0.45 -1.28 7.35
CA MET A 174 -1.83 -1.59 7.00
C MET A 174 -2.64 -2.04 8.22
N VAL A 175 -2.07 -2.89 9.09
CA VAL A 175 -2.76 -3.38 10.29
C VAL A 175 -2.93 -2.29 11.35
N VAL A 176 -1.89 -1.50 11.62
CA VAL A 176 -1.95 -0.38 12.58
C VAL A 176 -2.98 0.64 12.11
N THR A 177 -3.00 0.98 10.81
CA THR A 177 -3.98 1.89 10.22
C THR A 177 -5.40 1.35 10.36
N GLY A 178 -5.63 0.06 10.04
CA GLY A 178 -6.94 -0.56 10.15
C GLY A 178 -7.46 -0.61 11.60
N ASN A 179 -6.60 -0.93 12.56
CA ASN A 179 -6.94 -0.91 13.99
C ASN A 179 -7.29 0.51 14.48
N LEU A 180 -6.57 1.51 14.03
CA LEU A 180 -6.89 2.89 14.29
C LEU A 180 -8.23 3.27 13.63
N GLY A 181 -8.46 2.80 12.40
CA GLY A 181 -9.67 3.04 11.65
C GLY A 181 -10.95 2.50 12.29
N GLU A 182 -10.87 1.44 13.09
CA GLU A 182 -12.01 0.97 13.89
C GLU A 182 -12.47 2.01 14.94
N LYS A 183 -11.61 2.99 15.28
CA LYS A 183 -11.89 4.02 16.29
C LYS A 183 -12.25 5.38 15.67
N ILE A 184 -11.60 5.74 14.58
CA ILE A 184 -11.73 7.09 13.98
C ILE A 184 -12.23 7.10 12.54
N GLY A 185 -12.50 5.94 11.92
CA GLY A 185 -12.79 5.76 10.50
C GLY A 185 -11.56 5.29 9.72
N GLN A 186 -11.79 4.39 8.74
CA GLN A 186 -10.68 3.72 8.02
C GLN A 186 -9.89 4.70 7.14
N ASP A 187 -10.58 5.59 6.44
CA ASP A 187 -9.93 6.57 5.57
C ASP A 187 -9.32 7.72 6.38
N GLU A 188 -9.94 8.11 7.50
CA GLU A 188 -9.40 9.09 8.44
C GLU A 188 -8.08 8.57 9.06
N ALA A 189 -8.05 7.30 9.45
CA ALA A 189 -6.82 6.67 9.93
C ALA A 189 -5.75 6.60 8.84
N ALA A 190 -6.13 6.22 7.61
CA ALA A 190 -5.20 6.20 6.48
C ALA A 190 -4.61 7.57 6.19
N ASN A 191 -5.42 8.65 6.31
CA ASN A 191 -4.95 10.01 6.15
C ASN A 191 -3.99 10.43 7.27
N LEU A 192 -4.35 10.19 8.53
CA LEU A 192 -3.49 10.53 9.67
C LEU A 192 -2.12 9.82 9.56
N ILE A 193 -2.11 8.52 9.30
CA ILE A 193 -0.89 7.73 9.11
C ILE A 193 -0.06 8.26 7.93
N ASN A 194 -0.72 8.63 6.82
CA ASN A 194 -0.05 9.21 5.66
C ASN A 194 0.64 10.55 6.00
N GLU A 195 -0.03 11.44 6.70
CA GLU A 195 0.54 12.75 7.06
C GLU A 195 1.69 12.61 8.06
N VAL A 196 1.53 11.76 9.09
CA VAL A 196 2.63 11.47 10.02
C VAL A 196 3.83 10.89 9.29
N LYS A 197 3.62 9.91 8.40
CA LYS A 197 4.68 9.31 7.58
C LYS A 197 5.37 10.35 6.71
N LYS A 198 4.62 11.24 6.09
CA LYS A 198 5.14 12.31 5.25
C LYS A 198 6.10 13.20 6.03
N GLU A 199 5.74 13.63 7.24
CA GLU A 199 6.61 14.43 8.08
C GLU A 199 7.83 13.64 8.57
N VAL A 200 7.66 12.39 9.00
CA VAL A 200 8.77 11.53 9.44
C VAL A 200 9.80 11.32 8.33
N VAL A 201 9.35 10.97 7.12
CA VAL A 201 10.28 10.75 5.98
C VAL A 201 10.94 12.05 5.52
N LYS A 202 10.26 13.18 5.65
CA LYS A 202 10.78 14.50 5.31
C LYS A 202 11.82 14.99 6.31
N GLU A 203 11.49 14.95 7.61
CA GLU A 203 12.31 15.52 8.68
C GLU A 203 13.43 14.58 9.16
N LYS A 204 13.30 13.26 8.88
CA LYS A 204 14.28 12.22 9.29
C LYS A 204 14.66 12.35 10.78
N PRO A 205 13.69 12.26 11.70
CA PRO A 205 13.93 12.40 13.13
C PRO A 205 14.96 11.38 13.62
N LYS A 206 15.77 11.77 14.60
CA LYS A 206 16.88 10.95 15.11
C LYS A 206 16.56 10.24 16.42
N THR A 207 15.45 10.59 17.05
CA THR A 207 15.04 10.05 18.35
C THR A 207 13.57 9.71 18.36
N GLU A 208 13.19 8.68 19.13
CA GLU A 208 11.79 8.31 19.37
C GLU A 208 10.97 9.48 19.91
N LYS A 209 11.58 10.34 20.74
CA LYS A 209 10.93 11.55 21.27
C LYS A 209 10.53 12.52 20.15
N GLU A 210 11.36 12.72 19.14
CA GLU A 210 11.04 13.56 17.99
C GLU A 210 9.91 12.95 17.17
N ILE A 211 9.94 11.64 16.93
CA ILE A 211 8.85 10.92 16.25
C ILE A 211 7.55 11.07 17.03
N LYS A 212 7.58 10.86 18.35
CA LYS A 212 6.40 11.02 19.22
C LYS A 212 5.83 12.44 19.17
N ASN A 213 6.67 13.47 19.06
CA ASN A 213 6.21 14.85 18.89
C ASN A 213 5.51 15.03 17.53
N ILE A 214 6.06 14.53 16.43
CA ILE A 214 5.44 14.58 15.11
C ILE A 214 4.06 13.89 15.15
N VAL A 215 3.96 12.70 15.74
CA VAL A 215 2.69 11.96 15.89
C VAL A 215 1.68 12.79 16.69
N LYS A 216 2.12 13.37 17.83
CA LYS A 216 1.26 14.19 18.69
C LYS A 216 0.76 15.44 17.97
N ASP A 217 1.64 16.15 17.27
CA ASP A 217 1.31 17.37 16.57
C ASP A 217 0.34 17.09 15.41
N ALA A 218 0.58 16.05 14.61
CA ALA A 218 -0.35 15.62 13.60
C ALA A 218 -1.71 15.24 14.19
N THR A 219 -1.75 14.42 15.25
CA THR A 219 -2.98 14.00 15.91
C THR A 219 -3.79 15.19 16.43
N ASN A 220 -3.11 16.17 17.06
CA ASN A 220 -3.75 17.38 17.57
C ASN A 220 -4.29 18.26 16.43
N ASN A 221 -3.53 18.44 15.34
CA ASN A 221 -3.93 19.23 14.17
C ASN A 221 -5.18 18.66 13.51
N TYR A 222 -5.34 17.33 13.53
CA TYR A 222 -6.54 16.64 13.03
C TYR A 222 -7.69 16.57 14.06
N GLY A 223 -7.48 17.06 15.28
CA GLY A 223 -8.50 17.08 16.35
C GLY A 223 -8.84 15.70 16.91
N TYR A 224 -8.02 14.66 16.64
CA TYR A 224 -8.25 13.32 17.16
C TYR A 224 -7.75 13.22 18.61
N LYS A 225 -8.52 12.52 19.44
CA LYS A 225 -8.13 12.13 20.80
C LYS A 225 -7.79 10.65 20.79
N LEU A 226 -6.52 10.34 20.63
CA LEU A 226 -6.01 8.97 20.64
C LEU A 226 -5.60 8.55 22.06
N SER A 227 -5.71 7.25 22.34
CA SER A 227 -5.16 6.68 23.58
C SER A 227 -3.63 6.70 23.56
N ASP A 228 -3.01 6.63 24.74
CA ASP A 228 -1.54 6.50 24.84
C ASP A 228 -1.03 5.23 24.13
N GLU A 229 -1.82 4.15 24.13
CA GLU A 229 -1.49 2.91 23.42
C GLU A 229 -1.48 3.12 21.89
N ASP A 230 -2.48 3.83 21.34
CA ASP A 230 -2.51 4.14 19.89
C ASP A 230 -1.35 5.05 19.50
N MET A 231 -1.08 6.08 20.31
CA MET A 231 0.05 6.98 20.11
C MET A 231 1.38 6.21 20.12
N GLN A 232 1.54 5.25 21.01
CA GLN A 232 2.73 4.41 21.09
C GLN A 232 2.86 3.50 19.86
N LYS A 233 1.75 2.87 19.41
CA LYS A 233 1.75 2.02 18.20
C LYS A 233 2.12 2.81 16.94
N ILE A 234 1.56 4.02 16.79
CA ILE A 234 1.89 4.88 15.66
C ILE A 234 3.35 5.32 15.73
N THR A 235 3.85 5.70 16.91
CA THR A 235 5.27 6.08 17.11
C THR A 235 6.20 4.94 16.74
N ALA A 236 5.94 3.72 17.20
CA ALA A 236 6.74 2.54 16.89
C ALA A 236 6.72 2.18 15.39
N LEU A 237 5.55 2.30 14.73
CA LEU A 237 5.44 2.13 13.27
C LEU A 237 6.28 3.19 12.54
N MET A 238 6.19 4.45 12.95
CA MET A 238 6.92 5.55 12.31
C MET A 238 8.43 5.44 12.49
N ASP A 239 8.89 4.92 13.63
CA ASP A 239 10.31 4.61 13.87
C ASP A 239 10.82 3.58 12.85
N LYS A 240 10.07 2.51 12.63
CA LYS A 240 10.38 1.50 11.61
C LYS A 240 10.39 2.11 10.20
N ILE A 241 9.38 2.92 9.84
CA ILE A 241 9.32 3.60 8.54
C ILE A 241 10.52 4.53 8.35
N ASN A 242 10.91 5.28 9.38
CA ASN A 242 12.09 6.13 9.36
C ASN A 242 13.38 5.35 9.07
N GLY A 243 13.48 4.13 9.62
CA GLY A 243 14.59 3.20 9.39
C GLY A 243 14.67 2.62 7.97
N LEU A 244 13.60 2.70 7.16
CA LEU A 244 13.59 2.19 5.78
C LEU A 244 14.33 3.09 4.77
N ASP A 245 14.82 4.25 5.20
CA ASP A 245 15.50 5.25 4.36
C ASP A 245 14.77 5.58 3.04
N LEU A 246 13.47 5.85 3.17
CA LEU A 246 12.65 6.26 2.03
C LEU A 246 13.08 7.65 1.53
N ASP A 247 13.20 7.82 0.22
CA ASP A 247 13.50 9.12 -0.38
C ASP A 247 12.21 9.95 -0.51
N PHE A 248 12.13 11.02 0.31
CA PHE A 248 10.98 11.92 0.31
C PHE A 248 10.68 12.52 -1.07
N LYS A 249 11.71 12.84 -1.86
CA LYS A 249 11.51 13.44 -3.19
C LYS A 249 10.81 12.47 -4.15
N GLN A 250 11.11 11.17 -4.03
CA GLN A 250 10.50 10.13 -4.87
C GLN A 250 9.04 9.85 -4.48
N ILE A 251 8.72 9.85 -3.18
CA ILE A 251 7.40 9.44 -2.70
C ILE A 251 6.43 10.60 -2.41
N LYS A 252 6.90 11.85 -2.40
CA LYS A 252 6.10 13.04 -2.07
C LYS A 252 4.81 13.13 -2.87
N ASP A 253 4.88 12.93 -4.18
CA ASP A 253 3.70 13.06 -5.05
C ASP A 253 2.68 11.95 -4.78
N GLN A 254 3.15 10.74 -4.46
CA GLN A 254 2.28 9.62 -4.07
C GLN A 254 1.61 9.89 -2.72
N LEU A 255 2.35 10.38 -1.71
CA LEU A 255 1.80 10.78 -0.41
C LEU A 255 0.75 11.89 -0.55
N ASN A 256 1.00 12.87 -1.43
CA ASN A 256 0.03 13.92 -1.73
C ASN A 256 -1.22 13.37 -2.45
N GLN A 257 -1.11 12.33 -3.27
CA GLN A 257 -2.28 11.69 -3.89
C GLN A 257 -3.22 11.04 -2.86
N VAL A 258 -2.68 10.46 -1.77
CA VAL A 258 -3.49 9.94 -0.65
C VAL A 258 -4.32 11.07 -0.06
N SER A 259 -3.68 12.17 0.34
CA SER A 259 -4.35 13.33 0.93
C SER A 259 -5.40 13.97 0.00
N ASN A 260 -5.17 13.99 -1.31
CA ASN A 260 -6.09 14.57 -2.28
C ASN A 260 -7.33 13.70 -2.54
N LYS A 261 -7.15 12.37 -2.65
CA LYS A 261 -8.29 11.44 -2.86
C LYS A 261 -9.27 11.45 -1.69
N LEU A 262 -8.79 11.69 -0.48
CA LEU A 262 -9.65 11.80 0.70
C LEU A 262 -10.53 13.05 0.69
N LYS A 263 -10.10 14.15 0.07
CA LYS A 263 -10.93 15.34 -0.11
C LYS A 263 -12.14 15.08 -1.01
N ASP A 264 -12.00 14.19 -1.99
CA ASP A 264 -13.08 13.87 -2.94
C ASP A 264 -14.14 12.93 -2.32
N VAL A 265 -13.76 12.14 -1.32
CA VAL A 265 -14.67 11.18 -0.63
C VAL A 265 -15.55 11.87 0.40
N VAL A 266 -15.10 13.00 0.94
CA VAL A 266 -15.83 13.72 1.98
C VAL A 266 -16.89 14.64 1.38
N THR A 267 -18.11 14.14 1.29
CA THR A 267 -19.25 14.82 0.63
C THR A 267 -20.17 15.62 1.58
N SER A 268 -20.00 15.56 2.90
CA SER A 268 -20.84 16.33 3.83
C SER A 268 -20.33 17.75 4.03
N GLU A 269 -21.24 18.74 4.14
CA GLU A 269 -20.88 20.15 4.37
C GLU A 269 -20.10 20.35 5.70
N GLU A 270 -20.41 19.56 6.73
CA GLU A 270 -19.69 19.57 8.00
C GLU A 270 -18.25 19.06 7.85
N ALA A 271 -18.09 18.00 7.08
CA ALA A 271 -16.78 17.46 6.77
C ALA A 271 -15.99 18.41 5.85
N LYS A 272 -16.61 19.05 4.86
CA LYS A 272 -15.95 20.08 4.03
C LYS A 272 -15.49 21.27 4.88
N GLY A 273 -16.31 21.73 5.84
CA GLY A 273 -15.95 22.80 6.78
C GLY A 273 -14.80 22.41 7.72
N PHE A 274 -14.76 21.15 8.14
CA PHE A 274 -13.66 20.59 8.93
C PHE A 274 -12.37 20.49 8.10
N PHE A 275 -12.44 19.95 6.88
CA PHE A 275 -11.28 19.80 6.01
C PHE A 275 -10.74 21.13 5.47
N SER A 276 -11.58 22.16 5.27
CA SER A 276 -11.08 23.48 4.86
C SER A 276 -10.26 24.14 5.97
N LYS A 277 -10.73 24.08 7.21
CA LYS A 277 -9.99 24.59 8.38
C LYS A 277 -8.70 23.81 8.63
N LEU A 278 -8.75 22.51 8.41
CA LEU A 278 -7.60 21.63 8.50
C LEU A 278 -6.55 21.94 7.43
N TRP A 279 -7.01 22.18 6.20
CA TRP A 279 -6.12 22.53 5.09
C TRP A 279 -5.43 23.89 5.26
N GLU A 280 -6.16 24.88 5.78
CA GLU A 280 -5.57 26.17 6.16
C GLU A 280 -4.53 25.98 7.26
N GLY A 281 -4.82 25.19 8.29
CA GLY A 281 -3.87 24.88 9.36
C GLY A 281 -2.61 24.15 8.87
N ILE A 282 -2.76 23.20 7.95
CA ILE A 282 -1.64 22.49 7.31
C ILE A 282 -0.84 23.45 6.43
N LYS A 283 -1.48 24.27 5.64
CA LYS A 283 -0.81 25.26 4.79
C LYS A 283 -0.03 26.27 5.63
N ASP A 284 -0.63 26.83 6.67
CA ASP A 284 0.00 27.78 7.58
C ASP A 284 1.18 27.13 8.33
N PHE A 285 1.06 25.85 8.70
CA PHE A 285 2.15 25.07 9.30
C PHE A 285 3.31 24.91 8.32
N PHE A 286 3.05 24.54 7.06
CA PHE A 286 4.08 24.41 6.03
C PHE A 286 4.70 25.77 5.68
N ASP A 287 3.92 26.83 5.53
CA ASP A 287 4.41 28.17 5.22
C ASP A 287 5.29 28.71 6.36
N ASN A 288 4.97 28.43 7.62
CA ASN A 288 5.78 28.81 8.77
C ASN A 288 7.11 28.04 8.87
N ILE A 289 7.12 26.75 8.55
CA ILE A 289 8.37 25.94 8.55
C ILE A 289 9.29 26.33 7.40
N PHE A 290 8.74 26.58 6.20
CA PHE A 290 9.53 26.99 5.05
C PHE A 290 10.01 28.45 5.13
N SER A 291 9.34 29.31 5.91
CA SER A 291 9.72 30.71 6.14
C SER A 291 10.84 30.86 7.18
N SER A 292 10.98 29.90 8.12
CA SER A 292 11.96 30.00 9.21
C SER A 292 13.39 29.57 8.85
N ASN A 293 13.64 29.11 7.62
CA ASN A 293 15.01 28.81 7.14
C ASN A 293 15.73 29.99 6.49
N LYS A 294 15.21 31.22 6.67
CA LYS A 294 15.92 32.45 6.30
C LYS A 294 15.92 33.40 7.48
N GLU A 295 16.73 33.15 8.47
CA GLU A 295 17.33 34.13 9.41
C GLU A 295 17.46 33.49 10.79
N GLU A 296 18.69 33.04 11.12
CA GLU A 296 19.16 33.03 12.50
C GLU A 296 19.15 34.48 13.02
N LYS A 297 18.18 34.79 13.86
CA LYS A 297 18.33 35.84 14.88
C LYS A 297 17.43 35.56 16.07
N THR A 298 18.08 35.26 17.19
CA THR A 298 17.58 35.34 18.57
C THR A 298 16.47 36.35 18.78
N THR A 299 15.27 35.90 19.15
CA THR A 299 14.38 36.72 19.97
C THR A 299 13.40 35.82 20.76
N SER A 300 13.50 35.92 22.08
CA SER A 300 12.64 35.29 23.07
C SER A 300 11.17 35.69 22.83
N TYR A 301 10.27 34.73 22.64
CA TYR A 301 8.84 35.01 22.58
C TYR A 301 8.19 34.79 23.95
N ASN A 302 7.62 35.89 24.47
CA ASN A 302 6.78 35.94 25.66
C ASN A 302 5.50 35.08 25.49
N VAL A 303 5.33 34.12 26.37
CA VAL A 303 4.20 33.15 26.46
C VAL A 303 2.91 33.80 27.05
N THR A 304 2.74 35.11 27.00
CA THR A 304 1.65 35.80 27.77
C THR A 304 0.45 36.24 26.93
N LYS A 305 0.30 35.83 25.66
CA LYS A 305 -0.81 36.35 24.83
C LYS A 305 -1.88 35.37 24.35
N VAL A 306 -1.80 34.10 24.74
CA VAL A 306 -2.77 33.07 24.28
C VAL A 306 -3.86 32.75 25.34
N GLN A 307 -3.74 33.25 26.56
CA GLN A 307 -4.72 32.94 27.63
C GLN A 307 -5.96 33.82 27.69
N ASN A 308 -6.10 34.86 26.87
CA ASN A 308 -7.22 35.84 27.00
C ASN A 308 -8.30 35.76 25.91
N ILE A 309 -8.32 34.77 25.04
CA ILE A 309 -9.36 34.70 24.00
C ILE A 309 -10.44 33.63 24.28
N THR A 310 -10.24 32.74 25.24
CA THR A 310 -11.15 31.59 25.47
C THR A 310 -12.19 31.84 26.59
N TYR A 311 -12.16 32.96 27.32
CA TYR A 311 -13.06 33.18 28.47
C TYR A 311 -14.26 34.10 28.25
N ASN A 312 -14.45 34.71 27.05
CA ASN A 312 -15.52 35.68 26.85
C ASN A 312 -16.65 35.26 25.87
N LYS A 313 -16.88 33.99 25.64
CA LYS A 313 -17.99 33.51 24.77
C LYS A 313 -18.88 32.43 25.38
N LEU A 314 -18.99 32.40 26.71
CA LEU A 314 -19.98 31.57 27.42
C LEU A 314 -20.69 32.37 28.49
N ARG A 315 -21.38 33.44 28.10
CA ARG A 315 -22.46 34.06 28.84
C ARG A 315 -23.28 34.96 27.90
N ILE A 316 -24.21 34.37 27.21
CA ILE A 316 -25.61 34.86 27.00
C ILE A 316 -26.39 33.65 26.50
#